data_9ccf1bdd14d5b0999411fd672a571e67
#
_entry.id   9ccf1bdd14d5b0999411fd672a571e67
#
_cell.length_a   1.000
_cell.length_b   1.000
_cell.length_c   1.000
_cell.angle_alpha   90.00
_cell.angle_beta   90.00
_cell.angle_gamma   90.00
#
_symmetry.space_group_name_H-M   'P 1'
#
loop_
_entity.id
_entity.type
_entity.pdbx_description
1 polymer ?
#
loop_
_entity_poly.entity_id
_entity_poly.type
_entity_poly.pdbx_seq_one_letter_code
_entity_poly.pdbx_strand_id
1 'polypeptide(L)'
;MKTSFLNLLALFVISTILFSCSPEDDGVYFNENSEVINTSNVSYSVIEYEILDLVNDHRISLGLNPLITLNMISGVADGHTDYMIEVGSVNHDNFNLRAQNLMNNAGAKKVGENVAYGFSSAKGVVNGWLNSPEHKSIIENPN
;
A
#
# COMPACT_ATOMS: atom_id res chain seq x y z
N MET A 1 -70.57 22.67 40.51
CA MET A 1 -70.28 21.70 39.44
C MET A 1 -68.80 21.84 39.13
N LYS A 2 -67.95 20.89 39.54
CA LYS A 2 -66.50 20.89 39.40
C LYS A 2 -66.15 19.76 38.47
N THR A 3 -65.70 20.07 37.31
CA THR A 3 -65.16 19.11 36.35
C THR A 3 -63.67 18.90 36.61
N SER A 4 -63.33 17.69 37.01
CA SER A 4 -61.95 17.27 37.26
C SER A 4 -61.26 16.91 35.93
N PHE A 5 -60.24 17.67 35.57
CA PHE A 5 -59.38 17.33 34.41
C PHE A 5 -58.37 16.26 34.85
N LEU A 6 -58.57 15.05 34.36
CA LEU A 6 -57.62 13.97 34.53
C LEU A 6 -56.54 14.10 33.47
N ASN A 7 -55.35 14.54 33.89
CA ASN A 7 -54.18 14.59 33.03
C ASN A 7 -53.66 13.18 32.75
N LEU A 8 -53.94 12.69 31.57
CA LEU A 8 -53.36 11.44 31.07
C LEU A 8 -51.95 11.78 30.52
N LEU A 9 -50.95 11.54 31.37
CA LEU A 9 -49.53 11.67 30.98
C LEU A 9 -49.16 10.43 30.15
N ALA A 10 -49.23 10.56 28.84
CA ALA A 10 -48.73 9.53 27.94
C ALA A 10 -47.19 9.53 27.95
N LEU A 11 -46.59 8.60 28.63
CA LEU A 11 -45.12 8.39 28.62
C LEU A 11 -44.75 7.78 27.28
N PHE A 12 -44.27 8.60 26.35
CA PHE A 12 -43.75 8.13 25.07
C PHE A 12 -42.32 7.61 25.29
N VAL A 13 -42.17 6.31 25.52
CA VAL A 13 -40.86 5.66 25.57
C VAL A 13 -40.34 5.56 24.14
N ILE A 14 -39.50 6.50 23.75
CA ILE A 14 -38.73 6.41 22.51
C ILE A 14 -37.62 5.36 22.71
N SER A 15 -37.89 4.15 22.25
CA SER A 15 -36.89 3.11 22.14
C SER A 15 -35.96 3.47 20.99
N THR A 16 -34.82 4.13 21.27
CA THR A 16 -33.73 4.30 20.30
C THR A 16 -33.08 2.94 20.09
N ILE A 17 -33.48 2.27 19.02
CA ILE A 17 -32.75 1.10 18.53
C ILE A 17 -31.44 1.65 17.96
N LEU A 18 -30.36 1.54 18.74
CA LEU A 18 -29.00 1.69 18.27
C LEU A 18 -28.73 0.51 17.33
N PHE A 19 -28.90 0.73 16.02
CA PHE A 19 -28.24 -0.11 15.04
C PHE A 19 -26.74 0.13 15.22
N SER A 20 -26.10 -0.70 16.03
CA SER A 20 -24.68 -0.91 15.97
C SER A 20 -24.42 -1.58 14.62
N CYS A 21 -24.02 -0.79 13.63
CA CYS A 21 -23.30 -1.33 12.49
C CYS A 21 -21.99 -1.88 13.05
N SER A 22 -22.00 -3.17 13.35
CA SER A 22 -20.78 -3.94 13.42
C SER A 22 -20.17 -3.84 12.02
N PRO A 23 -18.92 -3.37 11.83
CA PRO A 23 -18.27 -3.54 10.55
C PRO A 23 -18.30 -5.05 10.27
N GLU A 24 -18.87 -5.42 9.14
CA GLU A 24 -18.78 -6.80 8.69
C GLU A 24 -17.29 -7.14 8.71
N ASP A 25 -16.96 -8.12 9.52
CA ASP A 25 -15.65 -8.76 9.55
C ASP A 25 -15.50 -9.40 8.16
N ASP A 26 -14.77 -8.73 7.27
CA ASP A 26 -14.49 -9.21 5.93
C ASP A 26 -13.53 -10.40 5.91
N GLY A 27 -13.33 -11.02 7.07
CA GLY A 27 -12.60 -12.27 7.22
C GLY A 27 -11.10 -12.14 6.99
N VAL A 28 -10.59 -10.91 6.87
CA VAL A 28 -9.14 -10.67 6.85
C VAL A 28 -8.63 -10.73 8.29
N TYR A 29 -8.52 -11.95 8.81
CA TYR A 29 -7.75 -12.18 10.01
C TYR A 29 -6.29 -11.85 9.68
N PHE A 30 -5.84 -10.69 10.13
CA PHE A 30 -4.42 -10.43 10.24
C PHE A 30 -3.87 -11.51 11.17
N ASN A 31 -3.16 -12.47 10.60
CA ASN A 31 -2.35 -13.36 11.39
C ASN A 31 -1.36 -12.45 12.14
N GLU A 32 -1.46 -12.37 13.48
CA GLU A 32 -0.57 -11.56 14.32
C GLU A 32 0.89 -12.03 14.26
N ASN A 33 1.17 -13.10 13.54
CA ASN A 33 2.46 -13.38 12.99
C ASN A 33 2.69 -12.51 11.74
N SER A 34 2.70 -11.18 11.91
CA SER A 34 3.49 -10.32 11.05
C SER A 34 4.90 -10.88 11.14
N GLU A 35 5.32 -11.68 10.14
CA GLU A 35 6.72 -11.99 10.00
C GLU A 35 7.43 -10.66 10.09
N VAL A 36 8.21 -10.49 11.16
CA VAL A 36 9.10 -9.33 11.30
C VAL A 36 9.98 -9.42 10.07
N ILE A 37 9.68 -8.57 9.06
CA ILE A 37 10.46 -8.54 7.84
C ILE A 37 11.89 -8.28 8.30
N ASN A 38 12.72 -9.32 8.21
CA ASN A 38 14.10 -9.24 8.65
C ASN A 38 14.86 -8.40 7.62
N THR A 39 14.82 -7.09 7.81
CA THR A 39 15.41 -6.10 6.92
C THR A 39 16.95 -6.02 7.07
N SER A 40 17.55 -6.82 7.94
CA SER A 40 18.97 -6.72 8.27
C SER A 40 19.91 -7.24 7.17
N ASN A 41 19.41 -8.01 6.19
CA ASN A 41 20.22 -8.69 5.17
C ASN A 41 19.65 -8.56 3.74
N VAL A 42 19.02 -7.43 3.40
CA VAL A 42 18.64 -7.20 2.00
C VAL A 42 19.91 -7.03 1.15
N SER A 43 20.09 -7.90 0.16
CA SER A 43 21.17 -7.77 -0.82
C SER A 43 20.56 -7.42 -2.18
N TYR A 44 21.19 -6.50 -2.85
CA TYR A 44 20.74 -6.05 -4.17
C TYR A 44 21.60 -6.70 -5.26
N SER A 45 20.96 -7.16 -6.31
CA SER A 45 21.63 -7.61 -7.53
C SER A 45 22.14 -6.42 -8.35
N VAL A 46 23.04 -6.69 -9.28
CA VAL A 46 23.57 -5.66 -10.18
C VAL A 46 22.46 -4.96 -10.98
N ILE A 47 21.46 -5.74 -11.46
CA ILE A 47 20.36 -5.19 -12.24
C ILE A 47 19.45 -4.26 -11.41
N GLU A 48 19.29 -4.52 -10.13
CA GLU A 48 18.48 -3.67 -9.23
C GLU A 48 19.16 -2.31 -9.01
N TYR A 49 20.49 -2.32 -8.82
CA TYR A 49 21.23 -1.05 -8.76
C TYR A 49 21.18 -0.29 -10.07
N GLU A 50 21.34 -0.96 -11.22
CA GLU A 50 21.23 -0.33 -12.53
C GLU A 50 19.83 0.27 -12.77
N ILE A 51 18.77 -0.40 -12.31
CA ILE A 51 17.39 0.15 -12.37
C ILE A 51 17.29 1.42 -11.53
N LEU A 52 17.78 1.38 -10.27
CA LEU A 52 17.77 2.56 -9.40
C LEU A 52 18.52 3.73 -10.01
N ASP A 53 19.69 3.49 -10.56
CA ASP A 53 20.52 4.51 -11.20
C ASP A 53 19.79 5.14 -12.40
N LEU A 54 19.23 4.33 -13.30
CA LEU A 54 18.48 4.81 -14.47
C LEU A 54 17.20 5.58 -14.08
N VAL A 55 16.49 5.14 -13.04
CA VAL A 55 15.34 5.86 -12.49
C VAL A 55 15.79 7.21 -11.92
N ASN A 56 16.91 7.23 -11.20
CA ASN A 56 17.44 8.45 -10.61
C ASN A 56 17.99 9.42 -11.67
N ASP A 57 18.65 8.94 -12.71
CA ASP A 57 19.07 9.77 -13.86
C ASP A 57 17.85 10.47 -14.49
N HIS A 58 16.75 9.72 -14.69
CA HIS A 58 15.51 10.28 -15.20
C HIS A 58 14.93 11.33 -14.24
N ARG A 59 14.83 11.04 -12.95
CA ARG A 59 14.33 11.98 -11.94
C ARG A 59 15.15 13.26 -11.87
N ILE A 60 16.47 13.14 -11.83
CA ILE A 60 17.40 14.28 -11.82
C ILE A 60 17.24 15.14 -13.08
N SER A 61 17.04 14.53 -14.25
CA SER A 61 16.79 15.26 -15.50
C SER A 61 15.55 16.15 -15.46
N LEU A 62 14.60 15.82 -14.56
CA LEU A 62 13.37 16.59 -14.31
C LEU A 62 13.48 17.54 -13.12
N GLY A 63 14.66 17.63 -12.48
CA GLY A 63 14.86 18.43 -11.27
C GLY A 63 14.26 17.82 -10.00
N LEU A 64 13.95 16.53 -10.00
CA LEU A 64 13.44 15.80 -8.86
C LEU A 64 14.57 15.23 -8.02
N ASN A 65 14.32 15.05 -6.71
CA ASN A 65 15.28 14.39 -5.83
C ASN A 65 15.48 12.92 -6.23
N PRO A 66 16.71 12.39 -6.17
CA PRO A 66 16.94 10.97 -6.35
C PRO A 66 16.29 10.14 -5.24
N LEU A 67 15.93 8.92 -5.57
CA LEU A 67 15.47 7.92 -4.61
C LEU A 67 16.67 7.24 -3.95
N ILE A 68 16.47 6.76 -2.74
CA ILE A 68 17.46 5.97 -1.99
C ILE A 68 16.87 4.61 -1.61
N THR A 69 17.73 3.63 -1.41
CA THR A 69 17.31 2.32 -0.89
C THR A 69 16.95 2.42 0.58
N LEU A 70 15.88 1.72 0.97
CA LEU A 70 15.48 1.48 2.35
C LEU A 70 15.19 -0.01 2.54
N ASN A 71 15.96 -0.69 3.37
CA ASN A 71 15.87 -2.14 3.56
C ASN A 71 14.45 -2.63 3.86
N MET A 72 13.67 -1.87 4.63
CA MET A 72 12.28 -2.24 4.91
C MET A 72 11.43 -2.23 3.63
N ILE A 73 11.58 -1.23 2.77
CA ILE A 73 10.84 -1.15 1.50
C ILE A 73 11.29 -2.30 0.60
N SER A 74 12.58 -2.54 0.51
CA SER A 74 13.14 -3.60 -0.32
C SER A 74 12.69 -4.99 0.15
N GLY A 75 12.66 -5.25 1.46
CA GLY A 75 12.14 -6.52 1.98
C GLY A 75 10.67 -6.74 1.69
N VAL A 76 9.85 -5.67 1.70
CA VAL A 76 8.44 -5.75 1.27
C VAL A 76 8.33 -6.03 -0.22
N ALA A 77 9.19 -5.41 -1.04
CA ALA A 77 9.23 -5.65 -2.49
C ALA A 77 9.67 -7.08 -2.83
N ASP A 78 10.71 -7.59 -2.15
CA ASP A 78 11.19 -8.97 -2.32
C ASP A 78 10.07 -9.97 -1.99
N GLY A 79 9.39 -9.81 -0.86
CA GLY A 79 8.28 -10.68 -0.49
C GLY A 79 7.14 -10.67 -1.51
N HIS A 80 6.86 -9.53 -2.14
CA HIS A 80 5.87 -9.49 -3.22
C HIS A 80 6.39 -10.13 -4.52
N THR A 81 7.68 -10.01 -4.80
CA THR A 81 8.32 -10.68 -5.93
C THR A 81 8.23 -12.19 -5.79
N ASP A 82 8.54 -12.72 -4.60
CA ASP A 82 8.39 -14.15 -4.30
C ASP A 82 6.95 -14.62 -4.45
N TYR A 83 5.99 -13.85 -3.95
CA TYR A 83 4.57 -14.14 -4.15
C TYR A 83 4.19 -14.20 -5.63
N MET A 84 4.62 -13.23 -6.45
CA MET A 84 4.34 -13.23 -7.88
C MET A 84 4.97 -14.44 -8.60
N ILE A 85 6.14 -14.88 -8.16
CA ILE A 85 6.81 -16.10 -8.67
C ILE A 85 5.98 -17.34 -8.31
N GLU A 86 5.53 -17.45 -7.06
CA GLU A 86 4.74 -18.58 -6.57
C GLU A 86 3.41 -18.72 -7.31
N VAL A 87 2.67 -17.60 -7.51
CA VAL A 87 1.40 -17.63 -8.22
C VAL A 87 1.54 -17.63 -9.75
N GLY A 88 2.75 -17.43 -10.28
CA GLY A 88 3.05 -17.42 -11.71
C GLY A 88 2.42 -16.27 -12.48
N SER A 89 2.15 -15.15 -11.82
CA SER A 89 1.46 -13.99 -12.41
C SER A 89 1.96 -12.68 -11.85
N VAL A 90 2.26 -11.72 -12.72
CA VAL A 90 2.57 -10.34 -12.33
C VAL A 90 1.28 -9.61 -11.96
N ASN A 91 1.23 -9.07 -10.75
CA ASN A 91 0.03 -8.43 -10.23
C ASN A 91 0.37 -7.41 -9.13
N HIS A 92 -0.65 -6.73 -8.62
CA HIS A 92 -0.58 -5.82 -7.48
C HIS A 92 -1.42 -6.33 -6.28
N ASP A 93 -1.62 -7.64 -6.18
CA ASP A 93 -2.40 -8.24 -5.10
C ASP A 93 -1.89 -7.78 -3.74
N ASN A 94 -2.82 -7.49 -2.83
CA ASN A 94 -2.51 -7.02 -1.48
C ASN A 94 -1.66 -5.74 -1.40
N PHE A 95 -1.63 -4.90 -2.45
CA PHE A 95 -0.88 -3.64 -2.43
C PHE A 95 -1.26 -2.75 -1.24
N ASN A 96 -2.56 -2.66 -0.93
CA ASN A 96 -3.01 -1.84 0.21
C ASN A 96 -2.42 -2.30 1.54
N LEU A 97 -2.25 -3.61 1.75
CA LEU A 97 -1.64 -4.16 2.97
C LEU A 97 -0.15 -3.82 3.04
N ARG A 98 0.56 -3.95 1.92
CA ARG A 98 1.97 -3.54 1.83
C ARG A 98 2.14 -2.04 2.09
N ALA A 99 1.28 -1.21 1.49
CA ALA A 99 1.30 0.23 1.70
C ALA A 99 1.04 0.60 3.17
N GLN A 100 0.03 0.00 3.81
CA GLN A 100 -0.24 0.20 5.24
C GLN A 100 0.94 -0.22 6.12
N ASN A 101 1.58 -1.35 5.83
CA ASN A 101 2.76 -1.80 6.54
C ASN A 101 3.88 -0.76 6.46
N LEU A 102 4.18 -0.25 5.26
CA LEU A 102 5.19 0.78 5.08
C LEU A 102 4.83 2.11 5.74
N MET A 103 3.56 2.50 5.72
CA MET A 103 3.09 3.70 6.43
C MET A 103 3.27 3.57 7.95
N ASN A 104 2.94 2.42 8.51
CA ASN A 104 2.98 2.19 9.95
C ASN A 104 4.42 2.00 10.48
N ASN A 105 5.27 1.31 9.71
CA ASN A 105 6.56 0.85 10.21
C ASN A 105 7.77 1.57 9.59
N ALA A 106 7.64 2.14 8.38
CA ALA A 106 8.68 2.93 7.73
C ALA A 106 8.38 4.44 7.72
N GLY A 107 7.24 4.86 8.26
CA GLY A 107 6.83 6.27 8.27
C GLY A 107 6.49 6.83 6.88
N ALA A 108 6.20 5.98 5.90
CA ALA A 108 5.82 6.41 4.57
C ALA A 108 4.51 7.21 4.62
N LYS A 109 4.45 8.32 3.90
CA LYS A 109 3.23 9.12 3.75
C LYS A 109 2.46 8.77 2.48
N LYS A 110 3.17 8.23 1.51
CA LYS A 110 2.64 7.76 0.23
C LYS A 110 3.47 6.58 -0.24
N VAL A 111 2.83 5.60 -0.84
CA VAL A 111 3.48 4.41 -1.40
C VAL A 111 3.02 4.25 -2.84
N GLY A 112 3.93 3.90 -3.73
CA GLY A 112 3.67 3.51 -5.09
C GLY A 112 4.39 2.20 -5.40
N GLU A 113 3.92 1.46 -6.38
CA GLU A 113 4.49 0.18 -6.76
C GLU A 113 4.53 0.07 -8.28
N ASN A 114 5.72 -0.21 -8.82
CA ASN A 114 5.90 -0.62 -10.19
C ASN A 114 6.42 -2.06 -10.21
N VAL A 115 5.80 -2.90 -11.00
CA VAL A 115 6.22 -4.28 -11.22
C VAL A 115 6.65 -4.48 -12.67
N ALA A 116 7.53 -5.46 -12.93
CA ALA A 116 8.00 -5.77 -14.27
C ALA A 116 8.25 -7.27 -14.43
N TYR A 117 8.05 -7.77 -15.65
CA TYR A 117 8.32 -9.16 -16.02
C TYR A 117 8.81 -9.27 -17.47
N GLY A 118 9.67 -10.24 -17.74
CA GLY A 118 10.10 -10.58 -19.09
C GLY A 118 11.15 -9.65 -19.71
N PHE A 119 11.75 -8.77 -18.92
CA PHE A 119 12.85 -7.93 -19.36
C PHE A 119 14.20 -8.59 -19.06
N SER A 120 15.15 -8.42 -19.95
CA SER A 120 16.52 -8.98 -19.81
C SER A 120 17.55 -7.91 -19.40
N SER A 121 17.14 -6.67 -19.18
CA SER A 121 18.05 -5.57 -18.80
C SER A 121 17.34 -4.48 -18.01
N ALA A 122 18.06 -3.79 -17.15
CA ALA A 122 17.59 -2.61 -16.41
C ALA A 122 17.01 -1.53 -17.33
N LYS A 123 17.70 -1.25 -18.44
CA LYS A 123 17.23 -0.28 -19.44
C LYS A 123 15.90 -0.68 -20.05
N GLY A 124 15.67 -1.98 -20.29
CA GLY A 124 14.41 -2.50 -20.80
C GLY A 124 13.26 -2.25 -19.81
N VAL A 125 13.48 -2.56 -18.52
CA VAL A 125 12.52 -2.32 -17.43
C VAL A 125 12.16 -0.85 -17.34
N VAL A 126 13.16 0.02 -17.18
CA VAL A 126 12.95 1.47 -16.99
C VAL A 126 12.26 2.10 -18.20
N ASN A 127 12.65 1.73 -19.43
CA ASN A 127 11.97 2.18 -20.63
C ASN A 127 10.51 1.69 -20.67
N GLY A 128 10.24 0.45 -20.27
CA GLY A 128 8.89 -0.07 -20.19
C GLY A 128 8.02 0.77 -19.23
N TRP A 129 8.53 1.07 -18.05
CA TRP A 129 7.84 1.91 -17.08
C TRP A 129 7.65 3.35 -17.57
N LEU A 130 8.66 3.97 -18.16
CA LEU A 130 8.56 5.36 -18.65
C LEU A 130 7.63 5.52 -19.87
N ASN A 131 7.37 4.44 -20.61
CA ASN A 131 6.41 4.43 -21.70
C ASN A 131 4.95 4.14 -21.27
N SER A 132 4.74 3.76 -20.02
CA SER A 132 3.40 3.58 -19.41
C SER A 132 3.06 4.80 -18.55
N PRO A 133 1.98 5.54 -18.84
CA PRO A 133 1.60 6.72 -18.07
C PRO A 133 1.46 6.46 -16.56
N GLU A 134 0.89 5.32 -16.17
CA GLU A 134 0.68 4.94 -14.78
C GLU A 134 2.01 4.71 -14.06
N HIS A 135 2.88 3.87 -14.61
CA HIS A 135 4.19 3.58 -14.02
C HIS A 135 5.09 4.84 -14.00
N LYS A 136 5.06 5.61 -15.09
CA LYS A 136 5.80 6.88 -15.18
C LYS A 136 5.39 7.85 -14.09
N SER A 137 4.09 7.98 -13.81
CA SER A 137 3.58 8.88 -12.77
C SER A 137 4.09 8.54 -11.36
N ILE A 138 4.38 7.25 -11.10
CA ILE A 138 4.98 6.80 -9.85
C ILE A 138 6.44 7.22 -9.78
N ILE A 139 7.20 7.01 -10.87
CA ILE A 139 8.62 7.38 -10.96
C ILE A 139 8.81 8.90 -10.86
N GLU A 140 7.92 9.69 -11.44
CA GLU A 140 8.00 11.16 -11.49
C GLU A 140 7.33 11.86 -10.31
N ASN A 141 6.84 11.12 -9.33
CA ASN A 141 6.23 11.71 -8.15
C ASN A 141 7.26 12.55 -7.37
N PRO A 142 7.00 13.84 -7.11
CA PRO A 142 7.95 14.71 -6.44
C PRO A 142 8.11 14.44 -4.92
N ASN A 143 7.32 13.53 -4.34
CA ASN A 143 7.17 13.15 -2.92
C ASN A 143 6.13 13.93 -2.16
#